data_f5f3da6275947e4f5ec236cc4ee49c88
#
_entry.id   f5f3da6275947e4f5ec236cc4ee49c88
#
_cell.length_a   1.000
_cell.length_b   1.000
_cell.length_c   1.000
_cell.angle_alpha   90.00
_cell.angle_beta   90.00
_cell.angle_gamma   90.00
#
_symmetry.space_group_name_H-M   'P 1'
#
loop_
_entity.id
_entity.type
_entity.pdbx_description
1 polymer ?
#
loop_
_entity_poly.entity_id
_entity_poly.type
_entity_poly.pdbx_seq_one_letter_code
_entity_poly.pdbx_strand_id
1 'polypeptide(L)'
;ASDLGELVTGRALAPDHVLGVGGAGLTLAGLTPRTRVGTALDLGCGCGIQTLYLLRHAEHVVATDISARALAFTAFNAALAGVSVTGAPSAGSGLDSEADAASETVVDPGSGTGRLELLRGSLLEPLAGRRFDLIASNPPFVLTPPAVREAGLPLMEYRDAGGPILPGLVTGLGEHLEPGATAVMLGNWEHRGTASWREAVAAWLPEGLDAWILERELQDPVEYATMWLRDGGLTPERDPEAFDAALEAWIDDFEARDVRGVGFGYLIVHRPRRPREPWRLLEEVATSGQGVLGPHVAEVLEVRERLAGLDDDAVADLRPLLAPDVTEERHLIPGAAEPTVILLRQGGGLGRTLQASTAVAALAGVADGELSVGQVASAVAALSELNAADALALRAEMVEAARHLLSTGFLRPGK
;
A
#
# COMPACT_ATOMS: atom_id res chain seq x y z
N ALA A 1 -12.88 -7.97 18.52
CA ALA A 1 -12.40 -9.17 19.20
C ALA A 1 -11.29 -9.82 18.36
N SER A 2 -10.44 -10.59 18.98
CA SER A 2 -9.34 -11.38 18.40
C SER A 2 -8.90 -12.39 19.46
N ASP A 3 -7.93 -13.23 19.13
CA ASP A 3 -7.28 -14.05 20.13
C ASP A 3 -6.42 -13.22 21.07
N LEU A 4 -6.18 -13.75 22.27
CA LEU A 4 -5.29 -13.13 23.25
C LEU A 4 -3.85 -13.54 22.94
N GLY A 5 -2.96 -12.56 22.85
CA GLY A 5 -1.54 -12.80 22.60
C GLY A 5 -0.85 -13.59 23.70
N GLU A 6 0.33 -14.12 23.39
CA GLU A 6 1.14 -14.93 24.27
C GLU A 6 1.47 -14.24 25.62
N LEU A 7 1.74 -12.93 25.58
CA LEU A 7 2.04 -12.14 26.79
C LEU A 7 0.88 -12.15 27.81
N VAL A 8 -0.35 -12.37 27.33
CA VAL A 8 -1.54 -12.41 28.20
C VAL A 8 -1.83 -13.84 28.67
N THR A 9 -1.65 -14.82 27.76
CA THR A 9 -1.99 -16.22 28.03
C THR A 9 -0.87 -17.00 28.70
N GLY A 10 0.38 -16.56 28.55
CA GLY A 10 1.58 -17.28 28.97
C GLY A 10 1.81 -18.61 28.19
N ARG A 11 1.09 -18.82 27.08
CA ARG A 11 1.15 -20.03 26.27
C ARG A 11 1.62 -19.68 24.86
N ALA A 12 2.29 -20.60 24.19
CA ALA A 12 2.63 -20.48 22.78
C ALA A 12 1.36 -20.29 21.95
N LEU A 13 1.45 -19.48 20.88
CA LEU A 13 0.34 -19.22 19.98
C LEU A 13 -0.05 -20.52 19.23
N ALA A 14 -1.34 -20.70 19.01
CA ALA A 14 -1.84 -21.77 18.15
C ALA A 14 -1.58 -21.43 16.67
N PRO A 15 -1.39 -22.42 15.77
CA PRO A 15 -1.16 -22.15 14.35
C PRO A 15 -2.30 -21.32 13.71
N ASP A 16 -3.55 -21.53 14.14
CA ASP A 16 -4.76 -20.82 13.70
C ASP A 16 -5.04 -19.52 14.48
N HIS A 17 -4.03 -19.01 15.19
CA HIS A 17 -4.15 -17.78 15.98
C HIS A 17 -4.55 -16.59 15.11
N VAL A 18 -5.55 -15.84 15.55
CA VAL A 18 -6.04 -14.66 14.85
C VAL A 18 -5.55 -13.41 15.57
N LEU A 19 -4.62 -12.72 14.97
CA LEU A 19 -4.04 -11.49 15.51
C LEU A 19 -5.11 -10.42 15.75
N GLY A 20 -4.90 -9.67 16.83
CA GLY A 20 -5.63 -8.45 17.09
C GLY A 20 -5.18 -7.28 16.20
N VAL A 21 -5.66 -6.09 16.56
CA VAL A 21 -5.26 -4.86 15.87
C VAL A 21 -3.80 -4.56 16.19
N GLY A 22 -2.94 -4.74 15.20
CA GLY A 22 -1.50 -4.48 15.27
C GLY A 22 -1.07 -3.33 14.36
N GLY A 23 0.23 -3.01 14.42
CA GLY A 23 0.85 -1.93 13.64
C GLY A 23 0.63 -2.09 12.12
N ALA A 24 0.82 -3.29 11.56
CA ALA A 24 0.60 -3.56 10.14
C ALA A 24 -0.85 -3.29 9.71
N GLY A 25 -1.84 -3.75 10.50
CA GLY A 25 -3.25 -3.49 10.23
C GLY A 25 -3.60 -2.00 10.25
N LEU A 26 -3.06 -1.24 11.20
CA LEU A 26 -3.24 0.22 11.26
C LEU A 26 -2.53 0.94 10.12
N THR A 27 -1.35 0.50 9.74
CA THR A 27 -0.60 1.03 8.60
C THR A 27 -1.41 0.87 7.31
N LEU A 28 -1.93 -0.33 7.03
CA LEU A 28 -2.75 -0.58 5.85
C LEU A 28 -4.04 0.26 5.88
N ALA A 29 -4.72 0.35 7.01
CA ALA A 29 -5.90 1.20 7.17
C ALA A 29 -5.59 2.69 6.94
N GLY A 30 -4.39 3.12 7.33
CA GLY A 30 -3.89 4.48 7.07
C GLY A 30 -3.50 4.73 5.61
N LEU A 31 -3.05 3.71 4.89
CA LEU A 31 -2.65 3.77 3.50
C LEU A 31 -3.83 3.68 2.53
N THR A 32 -4.90 2.99 2.91
CA THR A 32 -6.06 2.72 2.07
C THR A 32 -6.86 4.00 1.78
N PRO A 33 -7.13 4.35 0.52
CA PRO A 33 -7.99 5.45 0.13
C PRO A 33 -9.39 5.33 0.78
N ARG A 34 -9.96 6.48 1.19
CA ARG A 34 -11.28 6.53 1.83
C ARG A 34 -12.33 7.21 0.98
N THR A 35 -12.14 7.20 -0.33
CA THR A 35 -13.16 7.64 -1.30
C THR A 35 -14.34 6.67 -1.27
N ARG A 36 -15.55 7.20 -1.51
CA ARG A 36 -16.75 6.34 -1.61
C ARG A 36 -16.64 5.42 -2.82
N VAL A 37 -16.91 4.14 -2.62
CA VAL A 37 -16.87 3.08 -3.64
C VAL A 37 -18.11 2.19 -3.55
N GLY A 38 -18.49 1.57 -4.66
CA GLY A 38 -19.58 0.59 -4.67
C GLY A 38 -19.15 -0.70 -3.97
N THR A 39 -17.99 -1.24 -4.35
CA THR A 39 -17.53 -2.55 -3.87
C THR A 39 -16.11 -2.47 -3.34
N ALA A 40 -15.85 -3.15 -2.22
CA ALA A 40 -14.51 -3.29 -1.68
C ALA A 40 -14.22 -4.73 -1.24
N LEU A 41 -12.95 -5.12 -1.29
CA LEU A 41 -12.45 -6.42 -0.86
C LEU A 41 -11.42 -6.24 0.28
N ASP A 42 -11.64 -6.98 1.37
CA ASP A 42 -10.65 -7.26 2.40
C ASP A 42 -10.08 -8.67 2.18
N LEU A 43 -8.90 -8.77 1.61
CA LEU A 43 -8.28 -10.03 1.22
C LEU A 43 -7.34 -10.52 2.33
N GLY A 44 -7.70 -11.62 3.00
CA GLY A 44 -7.04 -12.08 4.21
C GLY A 44 -7.47 -11.25 5.43
N CYS A 45 -8.77 -11.29 5.75
CA CYS A 45 -9.37 -10.31 6.66
C CYS A 45 -8.97 -10.47 8.14
N GLY A 46 -8.48 -11.65 8.58
CA GLY A 46 -8.10 -11.89 9.96
C GLY A 46 -9.24 -11.56 10.94
N CYS A 47 -9.03 -10.64 11.86
CA CYS A 47 -10.06 -10.17 12.78
C CYS A 47 -10.99 -9.09 12.18
N GLY A 48 -10.86 -8.75 10.90
CA GLY A 48 -11.75 -7.82 10.20
C GLY A 48 -11.42 -6.34 10.39
N ILE A 49 -10.19 -6.00 10.71
CA ILE A 49 -9.81 -4.58 10.90
C ILE A 49 -10.00 -3.77 9.62
N GLN A 50 -9.53 -4.28 8.47
CA GLN A 50 -9.74 -3.60 7.19
C GLN A 50 -11.20 -3.61 6.79
N THR A 51 -11.89 -4.74 6.97
CA THR A 51 -13.34 -4.86 6.76
C THR A 51 -14.11 -3.71 7.44
N LEU A 52 -13.85 -3.45 8.74
CA LEU A 52 -14.51 -2.39 9.48
C LEU A 52 -14.18 -0.98 8.97
N TYR A 53 -12.95 -0.75 8.50
CA TYR A 53 -12.59 0.52 7.86
C TYR A 53 -13.25 0.68 6.49
N LEU A 54 -13.27 -0.36 5.65
CA LEU A 54 -13.89 -0.36 4.32
C LEU A 54 -15.40 -0.12 4.40
N LEU A 55 -16.09 -0.72 5.35
CA LEU A 55 -17.53 -0.53 5.58
C LEU A 55 -17.96 0.93 5.84
N ARG A 56 -17.02 1.81 6.14
CA ARG A 56 -17.30 3.23 6.37
C ARG A 56 -17.49 4.03 5.08
N HIS A 57 -17.04 3.50 3.95
CA HIS A 57 -17.04 4.21 2.67
C HIS A 57 -17.33 3.33 1.44
N ALA A 58 -17.47 2.02 1.60
CA ALA A 58 -17.94 1.10 0.58
C ALA A 58 -19.43 0.72 0.81
N GLU A 59 -20.19 0.61 -0.27
CA GLU A 59 -21.59 0.18 -0.20
C GLU A 59 -21.70 -1.32 0.08
N HIS A 60 -20.77 -2.10 -0.47
CA HIS A 60 -20.66 -3.53 -0.27
C HIS A 60 -19.21 -3.94 -0.03
N VAL A 61 -18.97 -4.73 1.01
CA VAL A 61 -17.65 -5.27 1.33
C VAL A 61 -17.69 -6.79 1.26
N VAL A 62 -16.71 -7.36 0.59
CA VAL A 62 -16.41 -8.79 0.63
C VAL A 62 -15.16 -8.96 1.46
N ALA A 63 -15.16 -9.91 2.39
CA ALA A 63 -13.99 -10.26 3.17
C ALA A 63 -13.69 -11.75 3.01
N THR A 64 -12.45 -12.08 2.73
CA THR A 64 -12.01 -13.47 2.51
C THR A 64 -10.93 -13.86 3.49
N ASP A 65 -10.93 -15.12 3.89
CA ASP A 65 -9.85 -15.71 4.67
C ASP A 65 -9.84 -17.24 4.48
N ILE A 66 -8.68 -17.86 4.61
CA ILE A 66 -8.56 -19.32 4.61
C ILE A 66 -9.04 -19.91 5.95
N SER A 67 -8.84 -19.14 7.04
CA SER A 67 -9.17 -19.53 8.40
C SER A 67 -10.66 -19.27 8.71
N ALA A 68 -11.40 -20.34 8.99
CA ALA A 68 -12.79 -20.22 9.47
C ALA A 68 -12.87 -19.43 10.79
N ARG A 69 -11.82 -19.51 11.62
CA ARG A 69 -11.72 -18.77 12.88
C ARG A 69 -11.60 -17.27 12.65
N ALA A 70 -10.78 -16.84 11.66
CA ALA A 70 -10.66 -15.45 11.25
C ALA A 70 -12.01 -14.90 10.77
N LEU A 71 -12.71 -15.62 9.91
CA LEU A 71 -14.04 -15.23 9.44
C LEU A 71 -15.06 -15.12 10.59
N ALA A 72 -14.98 -16.01 11.58
CA ALA A 72 -15.87 -15.94 12.76
C ALA A 72 -15.59 -14.68 13.59
N PHE A 73 -14.31 -14.27 13.79
CA PHE A 73 -13.97 -13.01 14.44
C PHE A 73 -14.43 -11.81 13.63
N THR A 74 -14.25 -11.83 12.30
CA THR A 74 -14.72 -10.76 11.42
C THR A 74 -16.24 -10.61 11.49
N ALA A 75 -17.00 -11.73 11.44
CA ALA A 75 -18.44 -11.73 11.60
C ALA A 75 -18.87 -11.14 12.95
N PHE A 76 -18.25 -11.60 14.03
CA PHE A 76 -18.53 -11.12 15.39
C PHE A 76 -18.25 -9.60 15.53
N ASN A 77 -17.11 -9.14 15.01
CA ASN A 77 -16.75 -7.72 15.08
C ASN A 77 -17.67 -6.84 14.21
N ALA A 78 -18.10 -7.33 13.06
CA ALA A 78 -19.09 -6.66 12.22
C ALA A 78 -20.45 -6.56 12.91
N ALA A 79 -20.90 -7.66 13.54
CA ALA A 79 -22.15 -7.67 14.32
C ALA A 79 -22.10 -6.67 15.51
N LEU A 80 -20.97 -6.58 16.22
CA LEU A 80 -20.76 -5.56 17.27
C LEU A 80 -20.84 -4.13 16.73
N ALA A 81 -20.46 -3.93 15.46
CA ALA A 81 -20.58 -2.64 14.77
C ALA A 81 -21.97 -2.41 14.14
N GLY A 82 -22.94 -3.32 14.35
CA GLY A 82 -24.29 -3.21 13.80
C GLY A 82 -24.40 -3.49 12.29
N VAL A 83 -23.44 -4.21 11.73
CA VAL A 83 -23.39 -4.54 10.30
C VAL A 83 -24.01 -5.91 10.05
N SER A 84 -24.89 -6.02 9.04
CA SER A 84 -25.44 -7.29 8.58
C SER A 84 -24.40 -8.09 7.80
N VAL A 85 -24.28 -9.38 8.11
CA VAL A 85 -23.30 -10.31 7.53
C VAL A 85 -24.00 -11.41 6.77
N THR A 86 -23.49 -11.74 5.57
CA THR A 86 -23.93 -12.88 4.76
C THR A 86 -22.74 -13.82 4.52
N GLY A 87 -22.99 -15.12 4.33
CA GLY A 87 -21.94 -16.10 4.01
C GLY A 87 -21.07 -16.53 5.21
N ALA A 88 -21.39 -16.12 6.44
CA ALA A 88 -20.63 -16.54 7.60
C ALA A 88 -20.71 -18.07 7.79
N PRO A 89 -19.57 -18.77 8.04
CA PRO A 89 -19.61 -20.15 8.44
C PRO A 89 -20.40 -20.27 9.76
N SER A 90 -21.42 -21.13 9.80
CA SER A 90 -22.09 -21.46 11.05
C SER A 90 -21.04 -21.95 12.04
N ALA A 91 -21.04 -21.41 13.26
CA ALA A 91 -20.22 -21.92 14.35
C ALA A 91 -20.69 -23.36 14.58
N GLY A 92 -19.95 -24.33 14.06
CA GLY A 92 -20.26 -25.73 14.26
C GLY A 92 -20.17 -26.07 15.74
N SER A 93 -21.34 -26.30 16.36
CA SER A 93 -21.40 -27.16 17.53
C SER A 93 -20.87 -28.53 17.07
N GLY A 94 -19.73 -28.96 17.64
CA GLY A 94 -19.28 -30.33 17.43
C GLY A 94 -20.40 -31.29 17.80
N LEU A 95 -20.87 -31.97 16.81
CA LEU A 95 -21.48 -33.30 16.77
C LEU A 95 -22.20 -33.46 15.43
N ASP A 96 -21.87 -34.53 14.74
CA ASP A 96 -22.37 -34.99 13.45
C ASP A 96 -23.83 -34.70 13.16
N SER A 97 -24.13 -33.97 12.07
CA SER A 97 -25.29 -34.30 11.20
C SER A 97 -25.17 -33.57 9.86
N GLU A 98 -25.15 -34.35 8.80
CA GLU A 98 -25.46 -33.90 7.45
C GLU A 98 -26.89 -33.31 7.41
N ALA A 99 -27.02 -32.19 6.74
CA ALA A 99 -28.20 -31.43 6.35
C ALA A 99 -28.38 -30.12 7.15
N ASP A 100 -28.06 -29.00 6.57
CA ASP A 100 -28.99 -27.98 6.10
C ASP A 100 -28.29 -26.80 5.47
N ALA A 101 -28.56 -26.60 4.21
CA ALA A 101 -28.29 -25.36 3.50
C ALA A 101 -29.27 -24.27 4.00
N ALA A 102 -28.72 -23.04 4.11
CA ALA A 102 -29.46 -21.80 4.31
C ALA A 102 -30.09 -21.57 5.69
N SER A 103 -29.33 -21.00 6.59
CA SER A 103 -29.89 -20.13 7.63
C SER A 103 -29.42 -18.70 7.39
N GLU A 104 -30.24 -17.92 6.69
CA GLU A 104 -30.13 -16.47 6.66
C GLU A 104 -30.44 -15.92 8.06
N THR A 105 -29.42 -15.54 8.80
CA THR A 105 -29.65 -14.73 10.01
C THR A 105 -29.86 -13.30 9.55
N VAL A 106 -31.09 -12.96 9.17
CA VAL A 106 -31.50 -11.59 8.89
C VAL A 106 -31.56 -10.85 10.22
N VAL A 107 -30.56 -10.03 10.49
CA VAL A 107 -30.63 -8.95 11.48
C VAL A 107 -31.15 -7.72 10.74
N ASP A 108 -32.29 -7.19 11.22
CA ASP A 108 -33.00 -6.03 10.68
C ASP A 108 -32.06 -4.83 10.45
N PRO A 109 -32.02 -4.22 9.26
CA PRO A 109 -31.07 -3.16 8.96
C PRO A 109 -31.51 -1.81 9.53
N GLY A 110 -31.24 -1.59 10.81
CA GLY A 110 -31.26 -0.25 11.40
C GLY A 110 -30.04 0.55 10.95
N SER A 111 -30.17 1.37 9.92
CA SER A 111 -29.31 2.51 9.53
C SER A 111 -27.79 2.29 9.37
N GLY A 112 -27.28 1.11 9.12
CA GLY A 112 -25.89 0.85 8.79
C GLY A 112 -25.68 0.75 7.27
N THR A 113 -24.78 1.51 6.71
CA THR A 113 -24.61 1.77 5.28
C THR A 113 -23.81 0.71 4.51
N GLY A 114 -23.63 -0.53 4.96
CA GLY A 114 -22.86 -1.53 4.22
C GLY A 114 -23.34 -2.95 4.42
N ARG A 115 -23.33 -3.77 3.35
CA ARG A 115 -23.45 -5.23 3.42
C ARG A 115 -22.07 -5.84 3.49
N LEU A 116 -21.87 -6.81 4.36
CA LEU A 116 -20.66 -7.62 4.45
C LEU A 116 -20.94 -9.04 4.00
N GLU A 117 -20.16 -9.52 3.05
CA GLU A 117 -20.14 -10.91 2.61
C GLU A 117 -18.85 -11.58 3.02
N LEU A 118 -18.90 -12.72 3.67
CA LEU A 118 -17.74 -13.50 4.08
C LEU A 118 -17.59 -14.74 3.21
N LEU A 119 -16.39 -14.94 2.66
CA LEU A 119 -16.06 -16.08 1.81
C LEU A 119 -14.82 -16.78 2.34
N ARG A 120 -14.93 -18.11 2.50
CA ARG A 120 -13.78 -18.92 2.88
C ARG A 120 -13.03 -19.40 1.64
N GLY A 121 -11.73 -19.19 1.59
CA GLY A 121 -10.86 -19.68 0.53
C GLY A 121 -9.47 -19.08 0.58
N SER A 122 -8.59 -19.61 -0.27
CA SER A 122 -7.21 -19.15 -0.37
C SER A 122 -7.12 -17.96 -1.32
N LEU A 123 -6.67 -16.82 -0.83
CA LEU A 123 -6.40 -15.61 -1.62
C LEU A 123 -7.54 -15.26 -2.61
N LEU A 124 -7.25 -15.26 -3.91
CA LEU A 124 -8.19 -14.88 -4.97
C LEU A 124 -9.15 -16.03 -5.42
N GLU A 125 -8.90 -17.26 -4.98
CA GLU A 125 -9.71 -18.44 -5.42
C GLU A 125 -11.22 -18.27 -5.25
N PRO A 126 -11.74 -17.79 -4.10
CA PRO A 126 -13.19 -17.67 -3.92
C PRO A 126 -13.82 -16.51 -4.71
N LEU A 127 -13.01 -15.74 -5.46
CA LEU A 127 -13.39 -14.49 -6.10
C LEU A 127 -13.48 -14.59 -7.63
N ALA A 128 -13.47 -15.80 -8.21
CA ALA A 128 -13.47 -16.00 -9.65
C ALA A 128 -14.59 -15.19 -10.34
N GLY A 129 -14.21 -14.37 -11.34
CA GLY A 129 -15.13 -13.52 -12.10
C GLY A 129 -15.65 -12.27 -11.36
N ARG A 130 -15.21 -12.01 -10.13
CA ARG A 130 -15.60 -10.81 -9.34
C ARG A 130 -14.57 -9.71 -9.49
N ARG A 131 -15.06 -8.47 -9.52
CA ARG A 131 -14.23 -7.26 -9.56
C ARG A 131 -14.66 -6.29 -8.48
N PHE A 132 -13.72 -5.45 -8.08
CA PHE A 132 -13.88 -4.52 -6.96
C PHE A 132 -13.32 -3.14 -7.33
N ASP A 133 -13.91 -2.10 -6.75
CA ASP A 133 -13.42 -0.72 -6.87
C ASP A 133 -12.20 -0.48 -5.95
N LEU A 134 -12.14 -1.21 -4.83
CA LEU A 134 -11.04 -1.09 -3.87
C LEU A 134 -10.70 -2.46 -3.27
N ILE A 135 -9.41 -2.80 -3.28
CA ILE A 135 -8.89 -4.01 -2.62
C ILE A 135 -7.88 -3.58 -1.56
N ALA A 136 -8.04 -4.07 -0.34
CA ALA A 136 -7.06 -3.95 0.72
C ALA A 136 -6.56 -5.33 1.15
N SER A 137 -5.25 -5.51 1.35
CA SER A 137 -4.69 -6.78 1.80
C SER A 137 -3.44 -6.59 2.64
N ASN A 138 -3.39 -7.32 3.76
CA ASN A 138 -2.17 -7.59 4.50
C ASN A 138 -1.92 -9.10 4.41
N PRO A 139 -1.41 -9.60 3.27
CA PRO A 139 -1.32 -11.03 3.03
C PRO A 139 -0.22 -11.67 3.89
N PRO A 140 -0.24 -13.00 4.08
CA PRO A 140 0.84 -13.72 4.75
C PRO A 140 2.08 -13.74 3.85
N PHE A 141 3.02 -12.82 4.06
CA PHE A 141 4.19 -12.61 3.19
C PHE A 141 5.52 -13.07 3.80
N VAL A 142 5.53 -13.68 5.00
CA VAL A 142 6.78 -14.10 5.64
C VAL A 142 7.45 -15.21 4.87
N LEU A 143 8.74 -15.05 4.62
CA LEU A 143 9.57 -15.95 3.80
C LEU A 143 10.24 -17.01 4.69
N THR A 144 9.44 -17.85 5.36
CA THR A 144 9.96 -18.89 6.24
C THR A 144 10.65 -20.02 5.43
N PRO A 145 11.92 -20.33 5.70
CA PRO A 145 12.65 -21.37 4.99
C PRO A 145 12.04 -22.77 5.15
N PRO A 146 12.17 -23.66 4.14
CA PRO A 146 11.69 -25.03 4.24
C PRO A 146 12.27 -25.79 5.47
N ALA A 147 13.55 -25.64 5.75
CA ALA A 147 14.21 -26.31 6.89
C ALA A 147 13.60 -25.90 8.25
N VAL A 148 13.21 -24.63 8.40
CA VAL A 148 12.54 -24.13 9.62
C VAL A 148 11.15 -24.76 9.77
N ARG A 149 10.43 -24.95 8.65
CA ARG A 149 9.12 -25.60 8.63
C ARG A 149 9.23 -27.09 8.96
N GLU A 150 10.20 -27.78 8.39
CA GLU A 150 10.45 -29.21 8.61
C GLU A 150 10.90 -29.52 10.04
N ALA A 151 11.57 -28.57 10.71
CA ALA A 151 11.93 -28.66 12.12
C ALA A 151 10.72 -28.65 13.08
N GLY A 152 9.50 -28.48 12.55
CA GLY A 152 8.25 -28.52 13.35
C GLY A 152 8.02 -27.29 14.21
N LEU A 153 8.70 -26.18 13.90
CA LEU A 153 8.42 -24.90 14.55
C LEU A 153 7.00 -24.43 14.20
N PRO A 154 6.27 -23.82 15.14
CA PRO A 154 4.91 -23.36 14.91
C PRO A 154 4.90 -22.36 13.76
N LEU A 155 4.23 -22.70 12.65
CA LEU A 155 3.93 -21.77 11.56
C LEU A 155 2.59 -21.13 11.84
N MET A 156 2.53 -19.80 11.71
CA MET A 156 1.31 -19.06 11.94
C MET A 156 0.60 -18.81 10.61
N GLU A 157 -0.64 -19.24 10.46
CA GLU A 157 -1.44 -19.07 9.24
C GLU A 157 -1.52 -17.61 8.79
N TYR A 158 -1.54 -16.67 9.75
CA TYR A 158 -1.64 -15.24 9.45
C TYR A 158 -0.40 -14.64 8.77
N ARG A 159 0.73 -15.33 8.74
CA ARG A 159 1.99 -14.81 8.19
C ARG A 159 2.69 -15.75 7.22
N ASP A 160 2.51 -17.06 7.37
CA ASP A 160 3.24 -18.10 6.62
C ASP A 160 2.35 -18.76 5.57
N ALA A 161 2.57 -18.47 4.30
CA ALA A 161 1.80 -19.02 3.19
C ALA A 161 2.40 -20.28 2.54
N GLY A 162 3.47 -20.83 3.09
CA GLY A 162 4.15 -21.97 2.51
C GLY A 162 5.15 -21.65 1.39
N GLY A 163 5.27 -20.38 1.00
CA GLY A 163 6.17 -19.87 -0.04
C GLY A 163 5.86 -18.43 -0.40
N PRO A 164 6.60 -17.82 -1.33
CA PRO A 164 6.37 -16.45 -1.77
C PRO A 164 5.04 -16.36 -2.53
N ILE A 165 4.03 -15.70 -1.93
CA ILE A 165 2.70 -15.54 -2.51
C ILE A 165 2.52 -14.24 -3.27
N LEU A 166 3.27 -13.19 -2.90
CA LEU A 166 3.09 -11.85 -3.47
C LEU A 166 3.21 -11.80 -4.99
N PRO A 167 4.17 -12.50 -5.64
CA PRO A 167 4.23 -12.48 -7.10
C PRO A 167 2.94 -12.95 -7.75
N GLY A 168 2.40 -14.08 -7.34
CA GLY A 168 1.14 -14.63 -7.88
C GLY A 168 -0.06 -13.78 -7.54
N LEU A 169 -0.12 -13.25 -6.30
CA LEU A 169 -1.19 -12.38 -5.86
C LEU A 169 -1.23 -11.08 -6.67
N VAL A 170 -0.10 -10.41 -6.81
CA VAL A 170 0.00 -9.14 -7.56
C VAL A 170 -0.36 -9.35 -9.03
N THR A 171 0.16 -10.43 -9.65
CA THR A 171 -0.17 -10.78 -11.04
C THR A 171 -1.67 -11.03 -11.24
N GLY A 172 -2.34 -11.66 -10.26
CA GLY A 172 -3.77 -11.96 -10.31
C GLY A 172 -4.69 -10.75 -10.13
N LEU A 173 -4.21 -9.63 -9.57
CA LEU A 173 -5.03 -8.45 -9.30
C LEU A 173 -5.74 -7.90 -10.54
N GLY A 174 -5.12 -8.04 -11.72
CA GLY A 174 -5.68 -7.53 -12.96
C GLY A 174 -7.09 -8.04 -13.28
N GLU A 175 -7.43 -9.24 -12.87
CA GLU A 175 -8.75 -9.84 -13.11
C GLU A 175 -9.80 -9.33 -12.12
N HIS A 176 -9.37 -8.79 -10.98
CA HIS A 176 -10.23 -8.42 -9.85
C HIS A 176 -10.41 -6.91 -9.64
N LEU A 177 -9.80 -6.07 -10.47
CA LEU A 177 -9.97 -4.62 -10.39
C LEU A 177 -10.93 -4.11 -11.47
N GLU A 178 -11.91 -3.29 -11.08
CA GLU A 178 -12.73 -2.53 -12.02
C GLU A 178 -11.91 -1.39 -12.68
N PRO A 179 -12.32 -0.85 -13.85
CA PRO A 179 -11.69 0.35 -14.40
C PRO A 179 -11.75 1.53 -13.41
N GLY A 180 -10.60 2.12 -13.08
CA GLY A 180 -10.47 3.16 -12.05
C GLY A 180 -10.26 2.63 -10.64
N ALA A 181 -10.25 1.32 -10.45
CA ALA A 181 -10.08 0.68 -9.16
C ALA A 181 -8.61 0.65 -8.68
N THR A 182 -8.46 0.49 -7.37
CA THR A 182 -7.14 0.45 -6.72
C THR A 182 -7.02 -0.73 -5.76
N ALA A 183 -5.90 -1.43 -5.82
CA ALA A 183 -5.49 -2.37 -4.78
C ALA A 183 -4.36 -1.75 -3.94
N VAL A 184 -4.45 -1.91 -2.63
CA VAL A 184 -3.46 -1.43 -1.66
C VAL A 184 -3.05 -2.59 -0.77
N MET A 185 -1.76 -2.88 -0.72
CA MET A 185 -1.25 -4.03 0.03
C MET A 185 0.02 -3.68 0.79
N LEU A 186 0.25 -4.39 1.88
CA LEU A 186 1.57 -4.50 2.49
C LEU A 186 2.32 -5.69 1.88
N GLY A 187 3.64 -5.61 1.90
CA GLY A 187 4.46 -6.72 1.41
C GLY A 187 5.92 -6.57 1.73
N ASN A 188 6.65 -7.62 1.39
CA ASN A 188 8.10 -7.63 1.43
C ASN A 188 8.67 -8.25 0.14
N TRP A 189 9.93 -8.00 -0.11
CA TRP A 189 10.68 -8.54 -1.24
C TRP A 189 12.15 -8.65 -0.90
N GLU A 190 12.80 -9.62 -1.52
CA GLU A 190 14.21 -9.88 -1.28
C GLU A 190 15.11 -9.01 -2.17
N HIS A 191 16.15 -8.47 -1.58
CA HIS A 191 17.32 -7.92 -2.28
C HIS A 191 18.33 -9.04 -2.49
N ARG A 192 18.54 -9.46 -3.73
CA ARG A 192 19.43 -10.58 -4.07
C ARG A 192 20.66 -10.12 -4.82
N GLY A 193 21.84 -10.46 -4.32
CA GLY A 193 23.12 -10.16 -4.96
C GLY A 193 23.23 -8.69 -5.36
N THR A 194 23.50 -8.46 -6.64
CA THR A 194 23.57 -7.13 -7.25
C THR A 194 22.33 -6.79 -8.10
N ALA A 195 21.33 -7.68 -8.13
CA ALA A 195 20.10 -7.45 -8.90
C ALA A 195 19.26 -6.31 -8.29
N SER A 196 18.63 -5.54 -9.14
CA SER A 196 17.72 -4.48 -8.70
C SER A 196 16.44 -5.10 -8.15
N TRP A 197 16.09 -4.79 -6.90
CA TRP A 197 14.82 -5.20 -6.32
C TRP A 197 13.64 -4.62 -7.14
N ARG A 198 13.83 -3.44 -7.75
CA ARG A 198 12.82 -2.80 -8.59
C ARG A 198 12.49 -3.65 -9.81
N GLU A 199 13.50 -4.25 -10.46
CA GLU A 199 13.29 -5.15 -11.60
C GLU A 199 12.58 -6.44 -11.17
N ALA A 200 12.98 -7.01 -10.04
CA ALA A 200 12.36 -8.21 -9.50
C ALA A 200 10.88 -8.01 -9.17
N VAL A 201 10.53 -6.90 -8.51
CA VAL A 201 9.14 -6.57 -8.16
C VAL A 201 8.35 -6.12 -9.40
N ALA A 202 8.97 -5.39 -10.33
CA ALA A 202 8.33 -4.99 -11.58
C ALA A 202 7.86 -6.18 -12.43
N ALA A 203 8.54 -7.32 -12.32
CA ALA A 203 8.15 -8.55 -13.00
C ALA A 203 6.83 -9.17 -12.49
N TRP A 204 6.35 -8.78 -11.30
CA TRP A 204 5.06 -9.23 -10.76
C TRP A 204 3.89 -8.42 -11.30
N LEU A 205 4.16 -7.21 -11.82
CA LEU A 205 3.13 -6.24 -12.16
C LEU A 205 2.40 -6.64 -13.44
N PRO A 206 1.06 -6.75 -13.43
CA PRO A 206 0.27 -7.08 -14.59
C PRO A 206 0.43 -6.04 -15.71
N GLU A 207 0.28 -6.49 -16.95
CA GLU A 207 0.20 -5.57 -18.09
C GLU A 207 -1.01 -4.62 -17.96
N GLY A 208 -0.83 -3.39 -18.41
CA GLY A 208 -1.91 -2.39 -18.45
C GLY A 208 -2.35 -1.83 -17.11
N LEU A 209 -1.70 -2.21 -16.00
CA LEU A 209 -1.95 -1.63 -14.68
C LEU A 209 -0.82 -0.68 -14.27
N ASP A 210 -1.22 0.45 -13.72
CA ASP A 210 -0.33 1.37 -13.03
C ASP A 210 0.16 0.76 -11.71
N ALA A 211 1.38 1.09 -11.32
CA ALA A 211 1.92 0.63 -10.06
C ALA A 211 2.76 1.69 -9.36
N TRP A 212 2.54 1.81 -8.07
CA TRP A 212 3.33 2.63 -7.17
C TRP A 212 3.80 1.76 -6.00
N ILE A 213 5.08 1.41 -6.03
CA ILE A 213 5.70 0.53 -5.04
C ILE A 213 6.65 1.37 -4.19
N LEU A 214 6.46 1.34 -2.90
CA LEU A 214 7.19 2.16 -1.93
C LEU A 214 7.93 1.24 -0.97
N GLU A 215 9.26 1.18 -1.08
CA GLU A 215 10.10 0.54 -0.07
C GLU A 215 10.33 1.53 1.06
N ARG A 216 9.87 1.18 2.26
CA ARG A 216 9.96 2.05 3.45
C ARG A 216 11.05 1.63 4.43
N GLU A 217 11.49 0.39 4.36
CA GLU A 217 12.42 -0.22 5.30
C GLU A 217 13.15 -1.37 4.63
N LEU A 218 14.44 -1.47 4.88
CA LEU A 218 15.27 -2.59 4.47
C LEU A 218 15.88 -3.20 5.74
N GLN A 219 15.62 -4.47 5.99
CA GLN A 219 16.22 -5.22 7.09
C GLN A 219 17.31 -6.14 6.57
N ASP A 220 18.36 -6.31 7.35
CA ASP A 220 19.34 -7.36 7.06
C ASP A 220 18.77 -8.77 7.37
N PRO A 221 19.36 -9.84 6.82
CA PRO A 221 18.87 -11.20 6.99
C PRO A 221 18.73 -11.63 8.46
N VAL A 222 19.64 -11.22 9.34
CA VAL A 222 19.61 -11.59 10.77
C VAL A 222 18.50 -10.86 11.51
N GLU A 223 18.35 -9.57 11.24
CA GLU A 223 17.23 -8.77 11.79
C GLU A 223 15.88 -9.36 11.39
N TYR A 224 15.71 -9.67 10.10
CA TYR A 224 14.50 -10.28 9.58
C TYR A 224 14.18 -11.62 10.23
N ALA A 225 15.12 -12.54 10.24
CA ALA A 225 14.96 -13.87 10.82
C ALA A 225 14.65 -13.78 12.33
N THR A 226 15.42 -12.97 13.07
CA THR A 226 15.24 -12.76 14.51
C THR A 226 13.85 -12.20 14.83
N MET A 227 13.39 -11.23 14.07
CA MET A 227 12.04 -10.63 14.25
C MET A 227 10.96 -11.70 14.14
N TRP A 228 10.99 -12.53 13.09
CA TRP A 228 9.96 -13.53 12.86
C TRP A 228 10.05 -14.75 13.77
N LEU A 229 11.25 -15.14 14.20
CA LEU A 229 11.42 -16.17 15.23
C LEU A 229 10.80 -15.72 16.55
N ARG A 230 11.08 -14.47 16.98
CA ARG A 230 10.49 -13.89 18.20
C ARG A 230 8.97 -13.71 18.11
N ASP A 231 8.47 -13.28 16.96
CA ASP A 231 7.02 -13.18 16.72
C ASP A 231 6.33 -14.55 16.81
N GLY A 232 7.02 -15.63 16.42
CA GLY A 232 6.54 -17.01 16.60
C GLY A 232 6.69 -17.57 18.01
N GLY A 233 7.18 -16.76 18.96
CA GLY A 233 7.37 -17.17 20.35
C GLY A 233 8.66 -17.96 20.60
N LEU A 234 9.53 -18.11 19.60
CA LEU A 234 10.84 -18.70 19.76
C LEU A 234 11.84 -17.59 20.09
N THR A 235 12.37 -17.62 21.32
CA THR A 235 13.27 -16.57 21.79
C THR A 235 14.51 -17.20 22.46
N PRO A 236 15.67 -16.55 22.39
CA PRO A 236 16.89 -17.06 23.00
C PRO A 236 16.81 -17.17 24.53
N GLU A 237 15.87 -16.42 25.15
CA GLU A 237 15.66 -16.47 26.61
C GLU A 237 14.89 -17.70 27.06
N ARG A 238 14.08 -18.31 26.16
CA ARG A 238 13.26 -19.50 26.44
C ARG A 238 13.95 -20.79 26.04
N ASP A 239 14.49 -20.81 24.82
CA ASP A 239 15.12 -21.97 24.22
C ASP A 239 16.26 -21.51 23.31
N PRO A 240 17.45 -21.26 23.88
CA PRO A 240 18.58 -20.76 23.11
C PRO A 240 19.04 -21.73 22.01
N GLU A 241 19.01 -23.04 22.28
CA GLU A 241 19.48 -24.07 21.32
C GLU A 241 18.54 -24.13 20.10
N ALA A 242 17.24 -24.16 20.32
CA ALA A 242 16.25 -24.15 19.23
C ALA A 242 16.25 -22.82 18.47
N PHE A 243 16.44 -21.69 19.17
CA PHE A 243 16.54 -20.39 18.54
C PHE A 243 17.75 -20.28 17.61
N ASP A 244 18.94 -20.68 18.10
CA ASP A 244 20.17 -20.64 17.32
C ASP A 244 20.10 -21.58 16.10
N ALA A 245 19.59 -22.79 16.27
CA ALA A 245 19.40 -23.71 15.16
C ALA A 245 18.41 -23.19 14.08
N ALA A 246 17.32 -22.55 14.51
CA ALA A 246 16.36 -21.97 13.59
C ALA A 246 16.91 -20.72 12.88
N LEU A 247 17.67 -19.89 13.59
CA LEU A 247 18.35 -18.73 13.02
C LEU A 247 19.40 -19.15 11.99
N GLU A 248 20.22 -20.15 12.31
CA GLU A 248 21.22 -20.73 11.39
C GLU A 248 20.53 -21.23 10.11
N ALA A 249 19.47 -22.04 10.24
CA ALA A 249 18.72 -22.55 9.08
C ALA A 249 18.13 -21.43 8.22
N TRP A 250 17.74 -20.31 8.82
CA TRP A 250 17.24 -19.15 8.09
C TRP A 250 18.34 -18.42 7.33
N ILE A 251 19.49 -18.23 7.97
CA ILE A 251 20.65 -17.58 7.34
C ILE A 251 21.23 -18.43 6.22
N ASP A 252 21.35 -19.75 6.42
CA ASP A 252 21.81 -20.68 5.38
C ASP A 252 20.92 -20.62 4.13
N ASP A 253 19.59 -20.57 4.29
CA ASP A 253 18.65 -20.42 3.17
C ASP A 253 18.84 -19.08 2.45
N PHE A 254 19.00 -18.00 3.18
CA PHE A 254 19.23 -16.68 2.60
C PHE A 254 20.58 -16.62 1.87
N GLU A 255 21.65 -17.18 2.45
CA GLU A 255 22.96 -17.27 1.80
C GLU A 255 22.91 -18.11 0.51
N ALA A 256 22.24 -19.27 0.54
CA ALA A 256 22.08 -20.13 -0.63
C ALA A 256 21.35 -19.44 -1.79
N ARG A 257 20.49 -18.46 -1.51
CA ARG A 257 19.74 -17.66 -2.49
C ARG A 257 20.34 -16.28 -2.75
N ASP A 258 21.51 -15.98 -2.18
CA ASP A 258 22.20 -14.68 -2.24
C ASP A 258 21.32 -13.50 -1.80
N VAL A 259 20.49 -13.71 -0.76
CA VAL A 259 19.66 -12.66 -0.17
C VAL A 259 20.51 -11.76 0.71
N ARG A 260 20.57 -10.47 0.40
CA ARG A 260 21.37 -9.46 1.10
C ARG A 260 20.53 -8.63 2.06
N GLY A 261 19.22 -8.65 1.90
CA GLY A 261 18.27 -7.96 2.75
C GLY A 261 16.85 -8.22 2.31
N VAL A 262 15.89 -7.84 3.16
CA VAL A 262 14.47 -7.93 2.87
C VAL A 262 13.85 -6.54 3.00
N GLY A 263 13.36 -6.02 1.88
CA GLY A 263 12.63 -4.76 1.83
C GLY A 263 11.18 -4.93 2.27
N PHE A 264 10.66 -3.99 3.05
CA PHE A 264 9.25 -3.90 3.44
C PHE A 264 8.63 -2.66 2.85
N GLY A 265 7.41 -2.78 2.38
CA GLY A 265 6.78 -1.62 1.78
C GLY A 265 5.31 -1.74 1.44
N TYR A 266 4.90 -0.82 0.61
CA TYR A 266 3.53 -0.65 0.15
C TYR A 266 3.45 -0.96 -1.34
N LEU A 267 2.44 -1.74 -1.72
CA LEU A 267 2.11 -1.99 -3.11
C LEU A 267 0.76 -1.32 -3.40
N ILE A 268 0.77 -0.35 -4.29
CA ILE A 268 -0.41 0.35 -4.78
C ILE A 268 -0.51 0.04 -6.27
N VAL A 269 -1.54 -0.71 -6.65
CA VAL A 269 -1.79 -1.11 -8.04
C VAL A 269 -3.11 -0.51 -8.47
N HIS A 270 -3.13 0.19 -9.59
CA HIS A 270 -4.31 0.89 -10.08
C HIS A 270 -4.64 0.48 -11.50
N ARG A 271 -5.92 0.17 -11.76
CA ARG A 271 -6.40 -0.05 -13.11
C ARG A 271 -6.84 1.29 -13.72
N PRO A 272 -6.20 1.78 -14.79
CA PRO A 272 -6.63 2.99 -15.48
C PRO A 272 -8.11 2.92 -15.88
N ARG A 273 -8.81 4.05 -15.81
CA ARG A 273 -10.21 4.14 -16.29
C ARG A 273 -10.35 3.87 -17.78
N ARG A 274 -9.29 4.18 -18.53
CA ARG A 274 -9.19 3.90 -19.97
C ARG A 274 -7.86 3.24 -20.27
N PRO A 275 -7.81 2.28 -21.22
CA PRO A 275 -6.55 1.67 -21.63
C PRO A 275 -5.55 2.75 -22.09
N ARG A 276 -4.35 2.70 -21.55
CA ARG A 276 -3.19 3.55 -21.88
C ARG A 276 -1.91 2.88 -21.47
N GLU A 277 -0.78 3.43 -21.87
CA GLU A 277 0.51 3.02 -21.32
C GLU A 277 0.54 3.21 -19.80
N PRO A 278 0.82 2.14 -19.05
CA PRO A 278 0.85 2.23 -17.58
C PRO A 278 2.09 2.99 -17.09
N TRP A 279 1.92 3.79 -16.07
CA TRP A 279 3.06 4.32 -15.33
C TRP A 279 3.46 3.37 -14.22
N ARG A 280 4.77 3.25 -13.98
CA ARG A 280 5.32 2.42 -12.91
C ARG A 280 6.37 3.22 -12.16
N LEU A 281 6.18 3.39 -10.85
CA LEU A 281 7.10 4.07 -9.96
C LEU A 281 7.45 3.15 -8.81
N LEU A 282 8.71 2.73 -8.76
CA LEU A 282 9.26 1.90 -7.69
C LEU A 282 10.35 2.70 -7.02
N GLU A 283 10.14 3.11 -5.77
CA GLU A 283 10.99 4.05 -5.07
C GLU A 283 11.19 3.67 -3.60
N GLU A 284 12.31 4.11 -3.06
CA GLU A 284 12.59 4.09 -1.63
C GLU A 284 12.10 5.38 -1.01
N VAL A 285 11.49 5.29 0.17
CA VAL A 285 11.03 6.45 0.92
C VAL A 285 11.76 6.52 2.26
N ALA A 286 12.32 7.68 2.56
CA ALA A 286 13.11 7.89 3.77
C ALA A 286 12.27 7.85 5.06
N THR A 287 10.95 7.93 4.93
CA THR A 287 10.01 7.90 6.06
C THR A 287 8.82 7.04 5.69
N SER A 288 8.24 6.36 6.67
CA SER A 288 6.99 5.59 6.49
C SER A 288 5.76 6.46 6.18
N GLY A 289 5.98 7.75 5.88
CA GLY A 289 4.96 8.77 5.71
C GLY A 289 4.51 9.37 7.05
N GLN A 290 3.91 10.55 6.99
CA GLN A 290 3.37 11.20 8.18
C GLN A 290 1.84 11.12 8.17
N GLY A 291 1.29 10.50 9.22
CA GLY A 291 -0.15 10.41 9.41
C GLY A 291 -0.83 9.39 8.49
N VAL A 292 -2.04 9.73 8.03
CA VAL A 292 -2.88 8.88 7.18
C VAL A 292 -2.57 9.14 5.71
N LEU A 293 -1.98 8.17 5.01
CA LEU A 293 -1.56 8.31 3.61
C LEU A 293 -2.69 8.12 2.59
N GLY A 294 -3.79 7.47 2.95
CA GLY A 294 -4.89 7.16 2.02
C GLY A 294 -5.42 8.35 1.22
N PRO A 295 -5.64 9.54 1.83
CA PRO A 295 -6.02 10.74 1.08
C PRO A 295 -4.97 11.17 0.06
N HIS A 296 -3.69 11.12 0.41
CA HIS A 296 -2.58 11.42 -0.50
C HIS A 296 -2.51 10.43 -1.66
N VAL A 297 -2.66 9.14 -1.39
CA VAL A 297 -2.73 8.10 -2.43
C VAL A 297 -3.88 8.37 -3.39
N ALA A 298 -5.08 8.63 -2.87
CA ALA A 298 -6.25 8.95 -3.70
C ALA A 298 -6.02 10.18 -4.59
N GLU A 299 -5.46 11.26 -4.03
CA GLU A 299 -5.17 12.49 -4.76
C GLU A 299 -4.14 12.27 -5.87
N VAL A 300 -3.05 11.57 -5.57
CA VAL A 300 -1.99 11.26 -6.57
C VAL A 300 -2.55 10.42 -7.71
N LEU A 301 -3.33 9.38 -7.43
CA LEU A 301 -3.93 8.53 -8.46
C LEU A 301 -4.90 9.31 -9.35
N GLU A 302 -5.78 10.13 -8.76
CA GLU A 302 -6.73 10.95 -9.51
C GLU A 302 -6.02 11.99 -10.40
N VAL A 303 -4.97 12.62 -9.87
CA VAL A 303 -4.15 13.57 -10.64
C VAL A 303 -3.45 12.88 -11.81
N ARG A 304 -2.87 11.70 -11.59
CA ARG A 304 -2.22 10.91 -12.66
C ARG A 304 -3.21 10.48 -13.75
N GLU A 305 -4.40 10.04 -13.37
CA GLU A 305 -5.48 9.76 -14.32
C GLU A 305 -5.83 10.96 -15.18
N ARG A 306 -5.94 12.15 -14.58
CA ARG A 306 -6.21 13.39 -15.29
C ARG A 306 -5.07 13.79 -16.22
N LEU A 307 -3.81 13.75 -15.74
CA LEU A 307 -2.64 14.14 -16.51
C LEU A 307 -2.37 13.23 -17.70
N ALA A 308 -2.71 11.95 -17.61
CA ALA A 308 -2.51 10.98 -18.68
C ALA A 308 -3.29 11.32 -19.96
N GLY A 309 -4.37 12.09 -19.85
CA GLY A 309 -5.18 12.54 -20.99
C GLY A 309 -4.79 13.92 -21.53
N LEU A 310 -3.79 14.60 -20.95
CA LEU A 310 -3.40 15.96 -21.30
C LEU A 310 -2.10 15.98 -22.12
N ASP A 311 -2.10 16.69 -23.23
CA ASP A 311 -0.87 17.09 -23.92
C ASP A 311 -0.16 18.25 -23.19
N ASP A 312 0.98 18.67 -23.72
CA ASP A 312 1.80 19.71 -23.10
C ASP A 312 1.14 21.08 -23.12
N ASP A 313 0.34 21.39 -24.14
CA ASP A 313 -0.40 22.64 -24.20
C ASP A 313 -1.52 22.67 -23.16
N ALA A 314 -2.25 21.58 -23.00
CA ALA A 314 -3.26 21.45 -21.96
C ALA A 314 -2.66 21.51 -20.53
N VAL A 315 -1.46 20.96 -20.31
CA VAL A 315 -0.76 21.12 -19.03
C VAL A 315 -0.27 22.55 -18.81
N ALA A 316 0.21 23.22 -19.87
CA ALA A 316 0.60 24.62 -19.79
C ALA A 316 -0.58 25.55 -19.43
N ASP A 317 -1.80 25.15 -19.75
CA ASP A 317 -3.03 25.91 -19.40
C ASP A 317 -3.52 25.64 -17.96
N LEU A 318 -3.00 24.62 -17.28
CA LEU A 318 -3.35 24.36 -15.89
C LEU A 318 -2.93 25.53 -14.98
N ARG A 319 -3.79 25.80 -13.98
CA ARG A 319 -3.56 26.80 -12.93
C ARG A 319 -3.40 26.08 -11.59
N PRO A 320 -2.20 25.59 -11.27
CA PRO A 320 -2.01 24.76 -10.08
C PRO A 320 -2.04 25.59 -8.80
N LEU A 321 -2.35 24.88 -7.69
CA LEU A 321 -2.24 25.38 -6.33
C LEU A 321 -1.07 24.69 -5.63
N LEU A 322 -0.24 25.43 -4.91
CA LEU A 322 0.76 24.84 -4.02
C LEU A 322 0.05 24.06 -2.92
N ALA A 323 0.51 22.83 -2.63
CA ALA A 323 0.00 22.08 -1.51
C ALA A 323 0.34 22.80 -0.19
N PRO A 324 -0.62 22.89 0.78
CA PRO A 324 -0.49 23.79 1.95
C PRO A 324 0.59 23.37 2.93
N ASP A 325 1.13 22.16 2.79
CA ASP A 325 2.19 21.58 3.61
C ASP A 325 3.57 21.65 2.95
N VAL A 326 3.67 22.27 1.76
CA VAL A 326 4.96 22.44 1.08
C VAL A 326 5.67 23.67 1.58
N THR A 327 6.95 23.50 1.92
CA THR A 327 7.87 24.57 2.31
C THR A 327 9.04 24.65 1.36
N GLU A 328 9.66 25.84 1.26
CA GLU A 328 10.85 26.08 0.47
C GLU A 328 12.06 26.37 1.39
N GLU A 329 13.18 25.73 1.14
CA GLU A 329 14.46 25.98 1.82
C GLU A 329 15.49 26.47 0.79
N ARG A 330 16.18 27.58 1.10
CA ARG A 330 17.25 28.15 0.25
C ARG A 330 18.58 28.12 0.97
N HIS A 331 19.55 27.47 0.37
CA HIS A 331 20.91 27.38 0.91
C HIS A 331 21.84 28.32 0.15
N LEU A 332 22.43 29.23 0.88
CA LEU A 332 23.36 30.23 0.32
C LEU A 332 24.77 29.99 0.85
N ILE A 333 25.77 30.19 0.00
CA ILE A 333 27.14 30.33 0.46
C ILE A 333 27.23 31.68 1.19
N PRO A 334 27.91 31.76 2.35
CA PRO A 334 28.05 33.03 3.06
C PRO A 334 28.57 34.16 2.16
N GLY A 335 27.78 35.24 2.06
CA GLY A 335 28.10 36.39 1.22
C GLY A 335 27.58 36.31 -0.23
N ALA A 336 27.02 35.19 -0.67
CA ALA A 336 26.36 35.08 -1.97
C ALA A 336 24.92 35.63 -1.89
N ALA A 337 24.47 36.28 -2.98
CA ALA A 337 23.10 36.76 -3.12
C ALA A 337 22.14 35.68 -3.63
N GLU A 338 22.67 34.76 -4.42
CA GLU A 338 21.89 33.70 -5.05
C GLU A 338 22.03 32.36 -4.28
N PRO A 339 20.95 31.59 -4.11
CA PRO A 339 21.02 30.26 -3.51
C PRO A 339 21.75 29.28 -4.44
N THR A 340 22.57 28.43 -3.88
CA THR A 340 23.20 27.31 -4.59
C THR A 340 22.31 26.07 -4.64
N VAL A 341 21.41 25.94 -3.68
CA VAL A 341 20.43 24.84 -3.60
C VAL A 341 19.09 25.41 -3.16
N ILE A 342 18.03 25.04 -3.86
CA ILE A 342 16.65 25.30 -3.48
C ILE A 342 15.99 23.95 -3.30
N LEU A 343 15.35 23.72 -2.15
CA LEU A 343 14.60 22.51 -1.85
C LEU A 343 13.15 22.85 -1.62
N LEU A 344 12.26 22.08 -2.24
CA LEU A 344 10.84 22.01 -1.89
C LEU A 344 10.62 20.78 -1.01
N ARG A 345 9.97 20.94 0.13
CA ARG A 345 9.75 19.87 1.11
C ARG A 345 8.27 19.75 1.45
N GLN A 346 7.74 18.53 1.38
CA GLN A 346 6.39 18.21 1.86
C GLN A 346 6.40 17.99 3.37
N GLY A 347 5.47 18.60 4.08
CA GLY A 347 5.24 18.38 5.51
C GLY A 347 4.35 17.17 5.81
N GLY A 348 3.58 16.70 4.82
CA GLY A 348 2.68 15.55 4.90
C GLY A 348 2.96 14.52 3.81
N GLY A 349 2.02 13.60 3.60
CA GLY A 349 2.15 12.54 2.62
C GLY A 349 3.41 11.69 2.86
N LEU A 350 4.24 11.53 1.83
CA LEU A 350 5.50 10.79 1.92
C LEU A 350 6.68 11.62 2.43
N GLY A 351 6.48 12.90 2.78
CA GLY A 351 7.54 13.77 3.28
C GLY A 351 8.67 14.00 2.25
N ARG A 352 8.33 14.05 0.98
CA ARG A 352 9.31 14.17 -0.11
C ARG A 352 10.07 15.47 -0.03
N THR A 353 11.34 15.40 -0.44
CA THR A 353 12.18 16.57 -0.68
C THR A 353 12.60 16.56 -2.15
N LEU A 354 12.41 17.68 -2.84
CA LEU A 354 12.79 17.87 -4.24
C LEU A 354 13.78 19.02 -4.33
N GLN A 355 14.91 18.81 -4.99
CA GLN A 355 15.78 19.90 -5.38
C GLN A 355 15.18 20.59 -6.61
N ALA A 356 14.86 21.86 -6.47
CA ALA A 356 14.21 22.67 -7.49
C ALA A 356 15.21 23.54 -8.24
N SER A 357 15.03 23.69 -9.56
CA SER A 357 15.64 24.78 -10.31
C SER A 357 15.00 26.12 -9.94
N THR A 358 15.61 27.24 -10.29
CA THR A 358 15.01 28.56 -10.08
C THR A 358 13.64 28.69 -10.76
N ALA A 359 13.47 28.08 -11.94
CA ALA A 359 12.22 28.07 -12.68
C ALA A 359 11.11 27.27 -11.95
N VAL A 360 11.47 26.10 -11.41
CA VAL A 360 10.57 25.24 -10.62
C VAL A 360 10.16 25.93 -9.32
N ALA A 361 11.11 26.56 -8.63
CA ALA A 361 10.83 27.35 -7.42
C ALA A 361 9.93 28.56 -7.73
N ALA A 362 10.14 29.24 -8.85
CA ALA A 362 9.29 30.33 -9.29
C ALA A 362 7.85 29.83 -9.57
N LEU A 363 7.69 28.69 -10.25
CA LEU A 363 6.38 28.09 -10.46
C LEU A 363 5.68 27.78 -9.13
N ALA A 364 6.39 27.12 -8.20
CA ALA A 364 5.85 26.79 -6.88
C ALA A 364 5.44 28.05 -6.09
N GLY A 365 6.30 29.09 -6.13
CA GLY A 365 6.09 30.34 -5.38
C GLY A 365 4.89 31.17 -5.82
N VAL A 366 4.38 30.97 -7.06
CA VAL A 366 3.22 31.69 -7.61
C VAL A 366 2.03 30.77 -7.89
N ALA A 367 2.08 29.53 -7.44
CA ALA A 367 1.03 28.53 -7.66
C ALA A 367 -0.13 28.75 -6.68
N ASP A 368 -0.92 29.80 -6.91
CA ASP A 368 -2.12 30.17 -6.16
C ASP A 368 -3.44 29.97 -6.95
N GLY A 369 -3.33 29.40 -8.17
CA GLY A 369 -4.46 29.16 -9.06
C GLY A 369 -4.80 30.35 -9.98
N GLU A 370 -4.09 31.48 -9.92
CA GLU A 370 -4.37 32.64 -10.77
C GLU A 370 -3.66 32.52 -12.13
N LEU A 371 -2.39 32.15 -12.13
CA LEU A 371 -1.60 32.04 -13.36
C LEU A 371 -1.52 30.58 -13.85
N SER A 372 -1.57 30.43 -15.18
CA SER A 372 -1.28 29.12 -15.77
C SER A 372 0.23 28.85 -15.81
N VAL A 373 0.61 27.56 -15.88
CA VAL A 373 2.01 27.13 -16.03
C VAL A 373 2.69 27.86 -17.20
N GLY A 374 2.01 27.98 -18.35
CA GLY A 374 2.52 28.68 -19.52
C GLY A 374 2.65 30.20 -19.32
N GLN A 375 1.76 30.82 -18.55
CA GLN A 375 1.87 32.25 -18.21
C GLN A 375 3.07 32.50 -17.29
N VAL A 376 3.29 31.60 -16.31
CA VAL A 376 4.49 31.68 -15.44
C VAL A 376 5.77 31.50 -16.25
N ALA A 377 5.82 30.50 -17.16
CA ALA A 377 6.96 30.29 -18.05
C ALA A 377 7.26 31.53 -18.90
N SER A 378 6.23 32.16 -19.46
CA SER A 378 6.39 33.37 -20.27
C SER A 378 6.89 34.56 -19.45
N ALA A 379 6.41 34.73 -18.22
CA ALA A 379 6.85 35.79 -17.32
C ALA A 379 8.32 35.60 -16.92
N VAL A 380 8.72 34.37 -16.56
CA VAL A 380 10.12 34.06 -16.21
C VAL A 380 11.05 34.28 -17.42
N ALA A 381 10.65 33.85 -18.61
CA ALA A 381 11.43 34.06 -19.83
C ALA A 381 11.65 35.55 -20.12
N ALA A 382 10.60 36.38 -19.94
CA ALA A 382 10.70 37.83 -20.13
C ALA A 382 11.61 38.50 -19.10
N LEU A 383 11.50 38.11 -17.82
CA LEU A 383 12.34 38.66 -16.75
C LEU A 383 13.81 38.28 -16.89
N SER A 384 14.08 37.11 -17.48
CA SER A 384 15.42 36.59 -17.74
C SER A 384 15.95 36.99 -19.11
N GLU A 385 15.25 37.82 -19.87
CA GLU A 385 15.61 38.32 -21.21
C GLU A 385 16.01 37.20 -22.20
N LEU A 386 15.29 36.03 -22.11
CA LEU A 386 15.60 34.87 -22.94
C LEU A 386 15.23 35.11 -24.41
N ASN A 387 16.04 34.59 -25.32
CA ASN A 387 15.64 34.51 -26.73
C ASN A 387 14.51 33.49 -26.96
N ALA A 388 13.94 33.49 -28.15
CA ALA A 388 12.77 32.66 -28.45
C ALA A 388 13.00 31.15 -28.30
N ALA A 389 14.23 30.65 -28.60
CA ALA A 389 14.57 29.24 -28.47
C ALA A 389 14.67 28.84 -26.99
N ASP A 390 15.35 29.65 -26.16
CA ASP A 390 15.51 29.40 -24.73
C ASP A 390 14.18 29.56 -23.98
N ALA A 391 13.31 30.51 -24.39
CA ALA A 391 11.97 30.64 -23.85
C ALA A 391 11.09 29.40 -24.12
N LEU A 392 11.21 28.80 -25.31
CA LEU A 392 10.52 27.55 -25.64
C LEU A 392 11.04 26.36 -24.80
N ALA A 393 12.35 26.26 -24.62
CA ALA A 393 12.96 25.25 -23.77
C ALA A 393 12.52 25.39 -22.30
N LEU A 394 12.49 26.62 -21.77
CA LEU A 394 12.00 26.91 -20.42
C LEU A 394 10.52 26.50 -20.26
N ARG A 395 9.67 26.78 -21.27
CA ARG A 395 8.28 26.36 -21.23
C ARG A 395 8.14 24.85 -21.14
N ALA A 396 8.92 24.09 -21.93
CA ALA A 396 8.91 22.64 -21.90
C ALA A 396 9.38 22.11 -20.53
N GLU A 397 10.47 22.66 -19.96
CA GLU A 397 10.94 22.32 -18.60
C GLU A 397 9.85 22.56 -17.56
N MET A 398 9.16 23.69 -17.60
CA MET A 398 8.14 24.01 -16.62
C MET A 398 6.87 23.16 -16.76
N VAL A 399 6.52 22.74 -17.97
CA VAL A 399 5.44 21.79 -18.21
C VAL A 399 5.76 20.41 -17.62
N GLU A 400 6.97 19.94 -17.85
CA GLU A 400 7.45 18.66 -17.27
C GLU A 400 7.51 18.75 -15.74
N ALA A 401 8.06 19.85 -15.20
CA ALA A 401 8.09 20.09 -13.76
C ALA A 401 6.68 20.14 -13.16
N ALA A 402 5.72 20.81 -13.82
CA ALA A 402 4.34 20.85 -13.38
C ALA A 402 3.70 19.44 -13.34
N ARG A 403 3.93 18.61 -14.36
CA ARG A 403 3.50 17.20 -14.36
C ARG A 403 4.08 16.44 -13.18
N HIS A 404 5.38 16.61 -12.93
CA HIS A 404 6.06 15.95 -11.82
C HIS A 404 5.52 16.40 -10.46
N LEU A 405 5.44 17.72 -10.24
CA LEU A 405 4.98 18.30 -8.98
C LEU A 405 3.51 17.94 -8.68
N LEU A 406 2.65 17.93 -9.71
CA LEU A 406 1.26 17.49 -9.59
C LEU A 406 1.19 15.98 -9.27
N SER A 407 1.91 15.15 -10.02
CA SER A 407 1.88 13.69 -9.85
C SER A 407 2.55 13.17 -8.58
N THR A 408 3.24 14.03 -7.84
CA THR A 408 3.89 13.74 -6.56
C THR A 408 3.27 14.49 -5.38
N GLY A 409 2.25 15.32 -5.63
CA GLY A 409 1.47 16.02 -4.60
C GLY A 409 2.14 17.28 -4.03
N PHE A 410 3.17 17.83 -4.68
CA PHE A 410 3.69 19.18 -4.35
C PHE A 410 2.74 20.27 -4.83
N LEU A 411 2.10 20.04 -5.97
CA LEU A 411 1.05 20.88 -6.50
C LEU A 411 -0.27 20.11 -6.52
N ARG A 412 -1.36 20.85 -6.46
CA ARG A 412 -2.74 20.37 -6.61
C ARG A 412 -3.36 20.97 -7.86
N PRO A 413 -4.29 20.25 -8.53
CA PRO A 413 -5.05 20.84 -9.61
C PRO A 413 -5.84 22.04 -9.08
N GLY A 414 -5.69 23.18 -9.73
CA GLY A 414 -6.60 24.31 -9.54
C GLY A 414 -8.00 24.00 -10.10
N LYS A 415 -8.93 24.92 -9.87
CA LYS A 415 -10.33 24.81 -10.35
C LYS A 415 -10.43 24.93 -11.85
#